data_83206ed18ba445e372436fae486bc257
#
_entry.id   83206ed18ba445e372436fae486bc257
#
_cell.length_a   1.000
_cell.length_b   1.000
_cell.length_c   1.000
_cell.angle_alpha   90.00
_cell.angle_beta   90.00
_cell.angle_gamma   90.00
#
_symmetry.space_group_name_H-M   'P 1'
#
loop_
_entity.id
_entity.type
_entity.pdbx_description
1 polymer ?
#
loop_
_entity_poly.entity_id
_entity_poly.type
_entity_poly.pdbx_seq_one_letter_code
_entity_poly.pdbx_strand_id
1 'polypeptide(L)'
;MRSIIENFRIVPAGHCGSGAMRNLIYHYCGLDLDEGVVFGLGAGLDTVYFDFPDAQPAFMLFGRGATMEADLADTLGIDYHESVQPDNDLAWQAVREEILAGRPTMLSGDIYYLDYREFKVHFPAHRFILLGFDEDRGECYIADRVNDYPETCSLAALAKSRNPGSSLSTLNL
;
A
#
# COMPACT_ATOMS: atom_id res chain seq x y z
N MET A 1 -5.86 -7.11 21.63
CA MET A 1 -5.40 -8.31 20.86
C MET A 1 -4.23 -7.91 20.00
N ARG A 2 -3.21 -8.79 19.88
CA ARG A 2 -2.02 -8.54 19.03
C ARG A 2 -1.81 -9.68 18.04
N SER A 3 -1.50 -9.34 16.80
CA SER A 3 -1.09 -10.28 15.74
C SER A 3 -0.03 -9.63 14.87
N ILE A 4 1.02 -10.37 14.52
CA ILE A 4 2.08 -9.91 13.63
C ILE A 4 2.57 -11.07 12.78
N ILE A 5 2.80 -10.81 11.51
CA ILE A 5 3.38 -11.76 10.56
C ILE A 5 4.90 -11.70 10.74
N GLU A 6 5.42 -12.71 11.38
CA GLU A 6 6.87 -12.85 11.57
C GLU A 6 7.57 -13.32 10.29
N ASN A 7 8.86 -13.03 10.20
CA ASN A 7 9.71 -13.48 9.07
C ASN A 7 9.29 -12.94 7.68
N PHE A 8 8.53 -11.87 7.61
CA PHE A 8 8.31 -11.16 6.36
C PHE A 8 9.60 -10.44 5.94
N ARG A 9 10.11 -10.76 4.75
CA ARG A 9 11.30 -10.11 4.19
C ARG A 9 10.92 -8.73 3.65
N ILE A 10 11.51 -7.69 4.22
CA ILE A 10 11.35 -6.32 3.76
C ILE A 10 12.63 -5.92 3.02
N VAL A 11 12.51 -5.54 1.76
CA VAL A 11 13.62 -5.01 0.97
C VAL A 11 13.28 -3.58 0.56
N PRO A 12 14.10 -2.59 0.91
CA PRO A 12 13.88 -1.19 0.54
C PRO A 12 13.78 -0.99 -0.98
N ALA A 13 13.00 0.00 -1.39
CA ALA A 13 12.67 0.25 -2.79
C ALA A 13 12.67 1.74 -3.14
N GLY A 14 12.85 2.05 -4.40
CA GLY A 14 12.75 3.40 -4.95
C GLY A 14 11.30 3.86 -5.13
N HIS A 15 10.40 2.94 -5.51
CA HIS A 15 9.00 3.21 -5.77
C HIS A 15 8.09 2.37 -4.86
N CYS A 16 7.04 2.96 -4.29
CA CYS A 16 6.21 2.31 -3.26
C CYS A 16 5.45 1.08 -3.79
N GLY A 17 4.80 1.18 -4.95
CA GLY A 17 4.01 0.07 -5.51
C GLY A 17 4.87 -1.11 -5.94
N SER A 18 5.92 -0.88 -6.75
CA SER A 18 6.81 -1.96 -7.18
C SER A 18 7.56 -2.61 -6.03
N GLY A 19 7.98 -1.82 -5.03
CA GLY A 19 8.62 -2.35 -3.83
C GLY A 19 7.68 -3.21 -2.99
N ALA A 20 6.44 -2.77 -2.77
CA ALA A 20 5.43 -3.56 -2.08
C ALA A 20 5.13 -4.86 -2.83
N MET A 21 4.87 -4.79 -4.14
CA MET A 21 4.63 -5.97 -4.96
C MET A 21 5.81 -6.95 -4.96
N ARG A 22 7.05 -6.46 -5.08
CA ARG A 22 8.25 -7.31 -4.99
C ARG A 22 8.29 -8.11 -3.70
N ASN A 23 8.06 -7.46 -2.57
CA ASN A 23 8.11 -8.09 -1.26
C ASN A 23 6.97 -9.11 -1.08
N LEU A 24 5.76 -8.81 -1.58
CA LEU A 24 4.62 -9.73 -1.56
C LEU A 24 4.82 -10.93 -2.50
N ILE A 25 5.32 -10.71 -3.72
CA ILE A 25 5.61 -11.79 -4.68
C ILE A 25 6.67 -12.75 -4.11
N TYR A 26 7.69 -12.21 -3.44
CA TYR A 26 8.64 -13.07 -2.73
C TYR A 26 7.97 -13.87 -1.62
N HIS A 27 7.13 -13.23 -0.81
CA HIS A 27 6.44 -13.88 0.31
C HIS A 27 5.48 -14.99 -0.15
N TYR A 28 4.63 -14.71 -1.14
CA TYR A 28 3.59 -15.63 -1.58
C TYR A 28 4.05 -16.65 -2.61
N CYS A 29 4.98 -16.28 -3.49
CA CYS A 29 5.36 -17.06 -4.65
C CYS A 29 6.80 -17.58 -4.59
N GLY A 30 7.63 -17.08 -3.65
CA GLY A 30 9.04 -17.43 -3.58
C GLY A 30 9.89 -16.87 -4.72
N LEU A 31 9.34 -15.93 -5.52
CA LEU A 31 10.04 -15.31 -6.65
C LEU A 31 10.86 -14.11 -6.17
N ASP A 32 12.16 -14.20 -6.22
CA ASP A 32 13.08 -13.11 -5.88
C ASP A 32 13.40 -12.29 -7.12
N LEU A 33 12.64 -11.22 -7.33
CA LEU A 33 12.75 -10.33 -8.49
C LEU A 33 13.38 -9.00 -8.09
N ASP A 34 14.17 -8.40 -8.99
CA ASP A 34 14.60 -7.01 -8.84
C ASP A 34 13.43 -6.04 -9.01
N GLU A 35 13.46 -4.90 -8.30
CA GLU A 35 12.42 -3.87 -8.39
C GLU A 35 12.18 -3.38 -9.82
N GLY A 36 13.26 -3.20 -10.60
CA GLY A 36 13.16 -2.79 -12.00
C GLY A 36 12.44 -3.84 -12.87
N VAL A 37 12.62 -5.12 -12.59
CA VAL A 37 11.90 -6.22 -13.26
C VAL A 37 10.42 -6.17 -12.90
N VAL A 38 10.08 -6.04 -11.62
CA VAL A 38 8.69 -5.90 -11.14
C VAL A 38 8.00 -4.70 -11.79
N PHE A 39 8.67 -3.54 -11.80
CA PHE A 39 8.15 -2.33 -12.42
C PHE A 39 7.94 -2.48 -13.93
N GLY A 40 8.88 -3.11 -14.63
CA GLY A 40 8.79 -3.34 -16.08
C GLY A 40 7.72 -4.34 -16.47
N LEU A 41 7.62 -5.48 -15.75
CA LEU A 41 6.61 -6.51 -16.01
C LEU A 41 5.17 -6.02 -15.72
N GLY A 42 5.02 -5.08 -14.77
CA GLY A 42 3.75 -4.41 -14.49
C GLY A 42 3.46 -3.21 -15.39
N ALA A 43 4.12 -3.09 -16.56
CA ALA A 43 3.96 -1.93 -17.46
C ALA A 43 4.08 -0.57 -16.75
N GLY A 44 4.98 -0.49 -15.76
CA GLY A 44 5.15 0.69 -14.91
C GLY A 44 5.65 1.94 -15.64
N LEU A 45 6.34 1.79 -16.78
CA LEU A 45 6.80 2.92 -17.62
C LEU A 45 5.64 3.45 -18.47
N ASP A 46 4.86 4.32 -17.87
CA ASP A 46 3.73 4.98 -18.53
C ASP A 46 3.62 6.43 -18.07
N THR A 47 2.72 7.19 -18.69
CA THR A 47 2.43 8.56 -18.29
C THR A 47 0.92 8.78 -18.35
N VAL A 48 0.33 9.04 -17.19
CA VAL A 48 -1.10 9.32 -17.07
C VAL A 48 -1.29 10.79 -16.69
N TYR A 49 -2.08 11.50 -17.49
CA TYR A 49 -2.48 12.88 -17.25
C TYR A 49 -3.92 12.91 -16.73
N PHE A 50 -4.12 13.53 -15.59
CA PHE A 50 -5.44 13.81 -15.04
C PHE A 50 -5.72 15.30 -15.10
N ASP A 51 -6.91 15.66 -15.57
CA ASP A 51 -7.43 17.03 -15.58
C ASP A 51 -8.53 17.16 -14.52
N PHE A 52 -8.30 18.09 -13.59
CA PHE A 52 -9.22 18.39 -12.48
C PHE A 52 -9.51 19.90 -12.47
N PRO A 53 -10.32 20.42 -13.40
CA PRO A 53 -10.45 21.87 -13.61
C PRO A 53 -10.87 22.66 -12.34
N ASP A 54 -11.54 22.00 -11.40
CA ASP A 54 -12.03 22.60 -10.15
C ASP A 54 -11.11 22.31 -8.93
N ALA A 55 -9.94 21.65 -9.13
CA ALA A 55 -9.01 21.30 -8.06
C ALA A 55 -7.76 22.19 -8.05
N GLN A 56 -6.97 22.10 -6.96
CA GLN A 56 -5.65 22.71 -6.83
C GLN A 56 -4.60 21.66 -6.45
N PRO A 57 -3.71 21.28 -7.35
CA PRO A 57 -3.54 21.74 -8.73
C PRO A 57 -4.67 21.25 -9.66
N ALA A 58 -4.91 22.00 -10.72
CA ALA A 58 -5.95 21.68 -11.72
C ALA A 58 -5.61 20.47 -12.60
N PHE A 59 -4.39 19.98 -12.52
CA PHE A 59 -3.96 18.77 -13.23
C PHE A 59 -2.94 18.00 -12.41
N MET A 60 -2.81 16.72 -12.74
CA MET A 60 -1.80 15.85 -12.16
C MET A 60 -1.20 14.96 -13.24
N LEU A 61 0.12 14.79 -13.20
CA LEU A 61 0.86 13.91 -14.08
C LEU A 61 1.46 12.78 -13.25
N PHE A 62 1.11 11.55 -13.58
CA PHE A 62 1.73 10.38 -12.98
C PHE A 62 2.70 9.73 -13.96
N GLY A 63 3.88 9.38 -13.49
CA GLY A 63 4.93 8.73 -14.28
C GLY A 63 4.84 7.20 -14.29
N ARG A 64 3.65 6.63 -14.03
CA ARG A 64 3.43 5.18 -14.11
C ARG A 64 2.01 4.85 -14.53
N GLY A 65 1.79 3.61 -15.02
CA GLY A 65 0.47 3.06 -15.27
C GLY A 65 -0.39 2.99 -14.01
N ALA A 66 -1.69 3.24 -14.15
CA ALA A 66 -2.65 3.17 -13.06
C ALA A 66 -2.93 1.73 -12.59
N THR A 67 -2.70 0.74 -13.47
CA THR A 67 -3.01 -0.69 -13.31
C THR A 67 -1.79 -1.56 -13.06
N MET A 68 -0.65 -0.96 -12.72
CA MET A 68 0.65 -1.65 -12.61
C MET A 68 0.59 -2.94 -11.78
N GLU A 69 -0.12 -2.93 -10.65
CA GLU A 69 -0.23 -4.07 -9.76
C GLU A 69 -1.00 -5.24 -10.41
N ALA A 70 -2.11 -4.94 -11.08
CA ALA A 70 -2.92 -5.92 -11.81
C ALA A 70 -2.18 -6.45 -13.06
N ASP A 71 -1.56 -5.56 -13.84
CA ASP A 71 -0.80 -5.92 -15.04
C ASP A 71 0.39 -6.84 -14.69
N LEU A 72 1.03 -6.58 -13.56
CA LEU A 72 2.10 -7.45 -13.05
C LEU A 72 1.58 -8.83 -12.68
N ALA A 73 0.45 -8.89 -11.98
CA ALA A 73 -0.16 -10.16 -11.60
C ALA A 73 -0.56 -10.98 -12.84
N ASP A 74 -1.18 -10.36 -13.83
CA ASP A 74 -1.54 -11.00 -15.11
C ASP A 74 -0.29 -11.50 -15.84
N THR A 75 0.76 -10.70 -15.91
CA THR A 75 2.01 -11.07 -16.57
C THR A 75 2.68 -12.29 -15.93
N LEU A 76 2.61 -12.39 -14.60
CA LEU A 76 3.21 -13.49 -13.83
C LEU A 76 2.25 -14.69 -13.66
N GLY A 77 0.99 -14.58 -14.03
CA GLY A 77 -0.03 -15.60 -13.82
C GLY A 77 -0.34 -15.82 -12.33
N ILE A 78 -0.35 -14.74 -11.55
CA ILE A 78 -0.61 -14.74 -10.09
C ILE A 78 -2.04 -14.28 -9.84
N ASP A 79 -2.73 -14.96 -8.94
CA ASP A 79 -4.04 -14.50 -8.47
C ASP A 79 -3.88 -13.16 -7.72
N TYR A 80 -4.60 -12.15 -8.19
CA TYR A 80 -4.62 -10.81 -7.63
C TYR A 80 -6.06 -10.39 -7.33
N HIS A 81 -6.25 -9.85 -6.14
CA HIS A 81 -7.54 -9.29 -5.74
C HIS A 81 -7.35 -7.91 -5.14
N GLU A 82 -8.14 -6.96 -5.61
CA GLU A 82 -8.19 -5.59 -5.10
C GLU A 82 -9.64 -5.23 -4.77
N SER A 83 -9.85 -4.52 -3.67
CA SER A 83 -11.17 -4.06 -3.27
C SER A 83 -11.11 -2.71 -2.59
N VAL A 84 -12.16 -1.91 -2.74
CA VAL A 84 -12.39 -0.69 -2.00
C VAL A 84 -13.56 -0.87 -1.03
N GLN A 85 -13.46 -0.26 0.15
CA GLN A 85 -14.50 -0.31 1.17
C GLN A 85 -14.69 1.08 1.80
N PRO A 86 -15.79 1.79 1.51
CA PRO A 86 -16.05 3.13 2.05
C PRO A 86 -16.25 3.18 3.56
N ASP A 87 -16.74 2.10 4.16
CA ASP A 87 -16.93 1.98 5.60
C ASP A 87 -15.61 1.59 6.28
N ASN A 88 -15.11 2.43 7.19
CA ASN A 88 -13.84 2.25 7.84
C ASN A 88 -13.79 1.03 8.78
N ASP A 89 -14.91 0.71 9.44
CA ASP A 89 -14.96 -0.42 10.37
C ASP A 89 -14.96 -1.75 9.60
N LEU A 90 -15.74 -1.83 8.50
CA LEU A 90 -15.71 -2.98 7.62
C LEU A 90 -14.35 -3.13 6.92
N ALA A 91 -13.74 -2.02 6.49
CA ALA A 91 -12.40 -2.02 5.92
C ALA A 91 -11.33 -2.50 6.90
N TRP A 92 -11.44 -2.10 8.17
CA TRP A 92 -10.55 -2.59 9.21
C TRP A 92 -10.75 -4.08 9.48
N GLN A 93 -12.01 -4.53 9.61
CA GLN A 93 -12.32 -5.95 9.81
C GLN A 93 -11.74 -6.82 8.70
N ALA A 94 -11.89 -6.42 7.43
CA ALA A 94 -11.37 -7.19 6.30
C ALA A 94 -9.85 -7.36 6.38
N VAL A 95 -9.08 -6.28 6.55
CA VAL A 95 -7.61 -6.39 6.61
C VAL A 95 -7.12 -7.06 7.90
N ARG A 96 -7.85 -6.91 8.99
CA ARG A 96 -7.59 -7.59 10.26
C ARG A 96 -7.70 -9.11 10.11
N GLU A 97 -8.72 -9.59 9.39
CA GLU A 97 -8.90 -11.02 9.09
C GLU A 97 -7.76 -11.57 8.22
N GLU A 98 -7.28 -10.80 7.24
CA GLU A 98 -6.09 -11.18 6.46
C GLU A 98 -4.86 -11.38 7.36
N ILE A 99 -4.58 -10.43 8.23
CA ILE A 99 -3.45 -10.53 9.16
C ILE A 99 -3.60 -11.72 10.14
N LEU A 100 -4.81 -11.95 10.66
CA LEU A 100 -5.07 -13.10 11.53
C LEU A 100 -4.90 -14.44 10.81
N ALA A 101 -5.13 -14.46 9.50
CA ALA A 101 -4.88 -15.63 8.65
C ALA A 101 -3.42 -15.75 8.19
N GLY A 102 -2.52 -14.86 8.66
CA GLY A 102 -1.11 -14.87 8.29
C GLY A 102 -0.83 -14.30 6.90
N ARG A 103 -1.74 -13.52 6.34
CA ARG A 103 -1.62 -12.95 4.99
C ARG A 103 -1.29 -11.44 5.05
N PRO A 104 -0.03 -11.04 4.77
CA PRO A 104 0.34 -9.64 4.63
C PRO A 104 -0.41 -9.01 3.45
N THR A 105 -0.97 -7.81 3.66
CA THR A 105 -1.87 -7.18 2.70
C THR A 105 -1.34 -5.81 2.30
N MET A 106 -1.28 -5.55 0.98
CA MET A 106 -0.94 -4.22 0.47
C MET A 106 -2.14 -3.28 0.64
N LEU A 107 -1.87 -2.09 1.13
CA LEU A 107 -2.85 -1.04 1.34
C LEU A 107 -2.45 0.22 0.58
N SER A 108 -3.44 1.06 0.30
CA SER A 108 -3.23 2.41 -0.20
C SER A 108 -3.63 3.43 0.85
N GLY A 109 -2.90 4.54 0.91
CA GLY A 109 -3.23 5.61 1.83
C GLY A 109 -2.51 6.91 1.52
N ASP A 110 -3.02 8.00 2.12
CA ASP A 110 -2.40 9.30 2.05
C ASP A 110 -1.26 9.37 3.08
N ILE A 111 -0.02 9.50 2.58
CA ILE A 111 1.18 9.55 3.42
C ILE A 111 1.13 10.66 4.47
N TYR A 112 0.42 11.73 4.21
CA TYR A 112 0.31 12.88 5.13
C TYR A 112 -0.17 12.48 6.52
N TYR A 113 -1.03 11.47 6.62
CA TYR A 113 -1.61 11.02 7.87
C TYR A 113 -0.83 9.89 8.56
N LEU A 114 0.14 9.27 7.89
CA LEU A 114 0.96 8.21 8.48
C LEU A 114 1.96 8.80 9.48
N ASP A 115 1.87 8.40 10.74
CA ASP A 115 2.55 9.06 11.87
C ASP A 115 3.93 8.48 12.24
N TYR A 116 4.42 7.48 11.51
CA TYR A 116 5.78 6.96 11.68
C TYR A 116 6.86 7.85 11.05
N ARG A 117 6.48 8.89 10.28
CA ARG A 117 7.35 9.92 9.71
C ARG A 117 6.64 11.25 9.60
N GLU A 118 7.40 12.34 9.57
CA GLU A 118 6.87 13.68 9.28
C GLU A 118 6.70 13.90 7.78
N PHE A 119 5.58 13.48 7.23
CA PHE A 119 5.19 13.82 5.87
C PHE A 119 4.55 15.20 5.81
N LYS A 120 4.91 16.00 4.78
CA LYS A 120 4.41 17.38 4.60
C LYS A 120 3.55 17.56 3.35
N VAL A 121 3.28 16.47 2.65
CA VAL A 121 2.53 16.48 1.39
C VAL A 121 1.44 15.43 1.41
N HIS A 122 0.31 15.76 0.81
CA HIS A 122 -0.75 14.79 0.55
C HIS A 122 -0.41 13.96 -0.69
N PHE A 123 -0.36 12.65 -0.51
CA PHE A 123 -0.20 11.69 -1.59
C PHE A 123 -1.00 10.44 -1.27
N PRO A 124 -2.28 10.37 -1.69
CA PRO A 124 -3.19 9.28 -1.31
C PRO A 124 -2.93 7.96 -2.04
N ALA A 125 -2.13 7.97 -3.11
CA ALA A 125 -1.79 6.77 -3.87
C ALA A 125 -0.57 6.01 -3.32
N HIS A 126 -0.13 6.30 -2.09
CA HIS A 126 1.01 5.62 -1.49
C HIS A 126 0.67 4.18 -1.15
N ARG A 127 1.53 3.25 -1.57
CA ARG A 127 1.40 1.81 -1.32
C ARG A 127 2.34 1.37 -0.19
N PHE A 128 1.82 0.58 0.73
CA PHE A 128 2.58 -0.04 1.83
C PHE A 128 1.93 -1.37 2.21
N ILE A 129 2.62 -2.18 3.01
CA ILE A 129 2.13 -3.51 3.40
C ILE A 129 1.84 -3.51 4.90
N LEU A 130 0.62 -3.91 5.28
CA LEU A 130 0.28 -4.19 6.67
C LEU A 130 0.81 -5.59 7.05
N LEU A 131 1.60 -5.65 8.12
CA LEU A 131 2.20 -6.87 8.65
C LEU A 131 1.59 -7.31 9.97
N GLY A 132 0.90 -6.42 10.67
CA GLY A 132 0.37 -6.73 11.98
C GLY A 132 -0.28 -5.56 12.69
N PHE A 133 -0.82 -5.85 13.86
CA PHE A 133 -1.45 -4.86 14.71
C PHE A 133 -1.38 -5.26 16.20
N ASP A 134 -1.54 -4.27 17.07
CA ASP A 134 -1.74 -4.40 18.50
C ASP A 134 -2.89 -3.47 18.92
N GLU A 135 -4.10 -4.04 19.07
CA GLU A 135 -5.31 -3.27 19.43
C GLU A 135 -5.23 -2.70 20.84
N ASP A 136 -4.56 -3.39 21.77
CA ASP A 136 -4.42 -2.94 23.16
C ASP A 136 -3.54 -1.69 23.24
N ARG A 137 -2.59 -1.55 22.31
CA ARG A 137 -1.71 -0.39 22.18
C ARG A 137 -2.21 0.64 21.16
N GLY A 138 -3.20 0.28 20.34
CA GLY A 138 -3.68 1.11 19.25
C GLY A 138 -2.65 1.29 18.12
N GLU A 139 -1.80 0.28 17.88
CA GLU A 139 -0.69 0.32 16.93
C GLU A 139 -0.86 -0.68 15.79
N CYS A 140 -0.25 -0.41 14.65
CA CYS A 140 -0.05 -1.36 13.56
C CYS A 140 1.40 -1.32 13.05
N TYR A 141 1.79 -2.39 12.38
CA TYR A 141 3.15 -2.60 11.89
C TYR A 141 3.13 -2.64 10.35
N ILE A 142 3.89 -1.75 9.74
CA ILE A 142 3.84 -1.45 8.31
C ILE A 142 5.22 -1.69 7.69
N ALA A 143 5.30 -2.45 6.60
CA ALA A 143 6.45 -2.43 5.72
C ALA A 143 6.26 -1.33 4.66
N ASP A 144 7.13 -0.34 4.69
CA ASP A 144 7.20 0.73 3.71
C ASP A 144 8.54 0.67 2.96
N ARG A 145 8.63 1.41 1.85
CA ARG A 145 9.73 1.33 0.88
C ARG A 145 11.12 1.74 1.36
N VAL A 146 11.24 2.41 2.52
CA VAL A 146 12.51 3.06 2.90
C VAL A 146 13.37 2.19 3.80
N ASN A 147 12.77 1.45 4.73
CA ASN A 147 13.48 0.65 5.71
C ASN A 147 13.36 -0.86 5.43
N ASP A 148 14.28 -1.63 5.98
CA ASP A 148 14.27 -3.10 5.98
C ASP A 148 13.65 -3.71 7.24
N TYR A 149 12.97 -2.88 8.03
CA TYR A 149 12.24 -3.25 9.25
C TYR A 149 10.83 -2.62 9.24
N PRO A 150 9.87 -3.19 9.99
CA PRO A 150 8.53 -2.62 10.09
C PRO A 150 8.52 -1.27 10.82
N GLU A 151 7.79 -0.32 10.27
CA GLU A 151 7.45 0.95 10.92
C GLU A 151 6.25 0.74 11.85
N THR A 152 6.22 1.44 12.98
CA THR A 152 5.05 1.45 13.86
C THR A 152 4.20 2.68 13.59
N CYS A 153 2.93 2.47 13.27
CA CYS A 153 1.94 3.51 12.99
C CYS A 153 0.75 3.35 13.94
N SER A 154 0.11 4.44 14.35
CA SER A 154 -1.13 4.31 15.12
C SER A 154 -2.28 3.82 14.23
N LEU A 155 -3.19 3.01 14.79
CA LEU A 155 -4.40 2.56 14.08
C LEU A 155 -5.28 3.74 13.66
N ALA A 156 -5.30 4.83 14.43
CA ALA A 156 -6.03 6.05 14.09
C ALA A 156 -5.41 6.75 12.86
N ALA A 157 -4.09 6.84 12.79
CA ALA A 157 -3.38 7.39 11.64
C ALA A 157 -3.57 6.52 10.39
N LEU A 158 -3.49 5.19 10.53
CA LEU A 158 -3.77 4.26 9.45
C LEU A 158 -5.19 4.45 8.89
N ALA A 159 -6.22 4.47 9.74
CA ALA A 159 -7.60 4.67 9.31
C ALA A 159 -7.78 6.01 8.57
N LYS A 160 -7.20 7.09 9.11
CA LYS A 160 -7.24 8.41 8.49
C LYS A 160 -6.48 8.46 7.16
N SER A 161 -5.35 7.77 7.06
CA SER A 161 -4.56 7.66 5.83
C SER A 161 -5.33 6.95 4.71
N ARG A 162 -5.99 5.83 5.03
CA ARG A 162 -6.74 5.01 4.06
C ARG A 162 -8.02 5.66 3.57
N ASN A 163 -8.71 6.43 4.43
CA ASN A 163 -9.94 7.15 4.08
C ASN A 163 -9.98 8.53 4.73
N PRO A 164 -9.26 9.52 4.18
CA PRO A 164 -9.20 10.87 4.74
C PRO A 164 -10.52 11.66 4.64
N GLY A 165 -11.54 11.15 3.94
CA GLY A 165 -12.80 11.85 3.71
C GLY A 165 -12.69 13.02 2.72
N SER A 166 -11.70 12.96 1.82
CA SER A 166 -11.49 13.94 0.76
C SER A 166 -11.79 13.33 -0.61
N SER A 167 -11.88 14.16 -1.65
CA SER A 167 -12.06 13.72 -3.05
C SER A 167 -10.88 12.89 -3.58
N LEU A 168 -9.74 12.92 -2.90
CA LEU A 168 -8.55 12.13 -3.23
C LEU A 168 -8.44 10.84 -2.43
N SER A 169 -9.48 10.49 -1.63
CA SER A 169 -9.49 9.25 -0.85
C SER A 169 -9.46 8.02 -1.75
N THR A 170 -8.65 7.03 -1.38
CA THR A 170 -8.65 5.70 -2.01
C THR A 170 -9.75 4.78 -1.47
N LEU A 171 -10.60 5.29 -0.57
CA LEU A 171 -11.71 4.56 0.04
C LEU A 171 -11.31 3.21 0.63
N ASN A 172 -10.20 3.20 1.37
CA ASN A 172 -9.68 1.99 2.02
C ASN A 172 -9.21 0.88 1.04
N LEU A 173 -8.69 1.28 -0.11
CA LEU A 173 -8.02 0.35 -1.03
C LEU A 173 -6.82 -0.32 -0.36
#